data_fc1ca2d168591f25ce2220c225e6acc9
#
_entry.id   fc1ca2d168591f25ce2220c225e6acc9
#
_cell.length_a   1.000
_cell.length_b   1.000
_cell.length_c   1.000
_cell.angle_alpha   90.00
_cell.angle_beta   90.00
_cell.angle_gamma   90.00
#
_symmetry.space_group_name_H-M   'P 1'
#
loop_
_entity.id
_entity.type
_entity.pdbx_description
1 polymer ?
#
loop_
_entity_poly.entity_id
_entity_poly.type
_entity_poly.pdbx_seq_one_letter_code
_entity_poly.pdbx_strand_id
1 'polypeptide(L)' 'MKKLPAVSEMEHITSKEFRENMDAILERVAKEDVALIIDHADKSYVLCPARWFEGPELTQL' A
#
# COMPACT_ATOMS: atom_id res chain seq x y z
N MET A 1 11.69 -3.95 12.23
CA MET A 1 10.54 -3.77 11.36
C MET A 1 9.68 -2.62 11.84
N LYS A 2 9.23 -1.80 10.92
CA LYS A 2 8.41 -0.66 11.27
C LYS A 2 7.01 -1.11 11.69
N LYS A 3 6.48 -0.48 12.73
CA LYS A 3 5.14 -0.78 13.19
C LYS A 3 4.11 -0.23 12.20
N LEU A 4 3.16 -1.07 11.81
CA LEU A 4 2.12 -0.65 10.87
C LEU A 4 1.00 0.07 11.60
N PRO A 5 0.43 1.10 10.97
CA PRO A 5 -0.73 1.76 11.55
C PRO A 5 -1.95 0.85 11.50
N ALA A 6 -2.95 1.18 12.32
CA ALA A 6 -4.19 0.42 12.29
C ALA A 6 -4.91 0.65 10.96
N VAL A 7 -5.62 -0.39 10.51
CA VAL A 7 -6.32 -0.30 9.23
C VAL A 7 -7.31 0.87 9.24
N SER A 8 -7.95 1.10 10.36
CA SER A 8 -8.94 2.18 10.45
C SER A 8 -8.31 3.56 10.33
N GLU A 9 -6.99 3.65 10.47
CA GLU A 9 -6.29 4.93 10.37
C GLU A 9 -5.70 5.16 8.99
N MET A 10 -5.83 4.20 8.11
CA MET A 10 -5.28 4.32 6.76
C MET A 10 -6.32 4.88 5.81
N GLU A 11 -5.82 5.53 4.77
CA GLU A 11 -6.69 6.01 3.71
C GLU A 11 -7.19 4.83 2.89
N HIS A 12 -8.47 4.85 2.53
CA HIS A 12 -9.07 3.80 1.71
C HIS A 12 -9.32 4.34 0.31
N ILE A 13 -8.98 3.54 -0.69
CA ILE A 13 -9.32 3.86 -2.08
C ILE A 13 -9.94 2.62 -2.70
N THR A 14 -10.71 2.83 -3.76
CA THR A 14 -11.30 1.70 -4.47
C THR A 14 -10.30 1.13 -5.46
N SER A 15 -10.52 -0.13 -5.85
CA SER A 15 -9.67 -0.74 -6.86
C SER A 15 -9.78 -0.01 -8.19
N LYS A 16 -10.93 0.58 -8.46
CA LYS A 16 -11.10 1.36 -9.68
C LYS A 16 -10.21 2.60 -9.65
N GLU A 17 -10.22 3.33 -8.53
CA GLU A 17 -9.36 4.49 -8.38
C GLU A 17 -7.90 4.12 -8.50
N PHE A 18 -7.53 3.00 -7.90
CA PHE A 18 -6.15 2.54 -7.96
C PHE A 18 -5.73 2.28 -9.42
N ARG A 19 -6.58 1.59 -10.17
CA ARG A 19 -6.24 1.28 -11.56
C ARG A 19 -6.14 2.53 -12.41
N GLU A 20 -6.99 3.52 -12.15
CA GLU A 20 -7.01 4.74 -12.94
C GLU A 20 -5.84 5.66 -12.62
N ASN A 21 -5.29 5.56 -11.42
CA ASN A 21 -4.24 6.46 -10.97
C ASN A 21 -3.03 5.71 -10.42
N MET A 22 -2.78 4.52 -10.93
CA MET A 22 -1.78 3.64 -10.36
C MET A 22 -0.42 4.31 -10.19
N ASP A 23 0.08 4.94 -11.25
CA ASP A 23 1.41 5.53 -11.18
C ASP A 23 1.51 6.61 -10.12
N ALA A 24 0.49 7.47 -10.05
CA ALA A 24 0.50 8.54 -9.07
C ALA A 24 0.39 8.00 -7.64
N ILE A 25 -0.43 6.97 -7.47
CA ILE A 25 -0.63 6.38 -6.14
C ILE A 25 0.64 5.67 -5.68
N LEU A 26 1.26 4.91 -6.57
CA LEU A 26 2.51 4.23 -6.22
C LEU A 26 3.62 5.22 -5.87
N GLU A 27 3.68 6.30 -6.64
CA GLU A 27 4.66 7.35 -6.37
C GLU A 27 4.43 8.00 -5.01
N ARG A 28 3.17 8.25 -4.70
CA ARG A 28 2.83 8.86 -3.42
C ARG A 28 3.19 7.95 -2.26
N VAL A 29 2.89 6.66 -2.39
CA VAL A 29 3.21 5.69 -1.34
C VAL A 29 4.71 5.66 -1.09
N ALA A 30 5.50 5.65 -2.17
CA ALA A 30 6.95 5.60 -2.04
C ALA A 30 7.51 6.90 -1.47
N LYS A 31 6.97 8.03 -1.91
CA LYS A 31 7.52 9.33 -1.56
C LYS A 31 7.15 9.73 -0.15
N GLU A 32 5.90 9.48 0.24
CA GLU A 32 5.41 9.86 1.56
C GLU A 32 5.59 8.77 2.60
N ASP A 33 6.00 7.59 2.16
CA ASP A 33 6.24 6.47 3.07
C ASP A 33 4.99 6.15 3.88
N VAL A 34 3.87 5.99 3.18
CA VAL A 34 2.58 5.70 3.80
C VAL A 34 1.99 4.43 3.22
N ALA A 35 0.98 3.91 3.89
CA ALA A 35 0.24 2.75 3.40
C ALA A 35 -1.19 3.15 3.11
N LEU A 36 -1.77 2.48 2.12
CA LEU A 36 -3.16 2.70 1.73
C LEU A 36 -3.89 1.37 1.73
N ILE A 37 -5.20 1.44 1.94
CA ILE A 37 -6.05 0.27 1.83
C ILE A 37 -6.77 0.33 0.49
N ILE A 38 -6.69 -0.75 -0.26
CA ILE A 38 -7.39 -0.84 -1.54
C ILE A 38 -8.57 -1.77 -1.34
N ASP A 39 -9.77 -1.23 -1.49
CA ASP A 39 -11.00 -2.01 -1.34
C ASP A 39 -11.43 -2.55 -2.69
N HIS A 40 -11.63 -3.85 -2.76
CA HIS A 40 -12.07 -4.51 -3.98
C HIS A 40 -13.08 -5.58 -3.62
N ALA A 41 -14.30 -5.44 -4.12
CA ALA A 41 -15.40 -6.33 -3.76
C ALA A 41 -15.59 -6.30 -2.25
N ASP A 42 -15.58 -7.45 -1.61
CA ASP A 42 -15.75 -7.52 -0.16
C ASP A 42 -14.44 -7.71 0.57
N LYS A 43 -13.32 -7.44 -0.11
CA LYS A 43 -11.99 -7.65 0.46
C LYS A 43 -11.19 -6.36 0.45
N SER A 44 -10.23 -6.30 1.34
CA SER A 44 -9.34 -5.15 1.43
C SER A 44 -7.90 -5.60 1.37
N TYR A 45 -7.07 -4.79 0.74
CA TYR A 45 -5.66 -5.09 0.55
C TYR A 45 -4.83 -3.91 1.01
N VAL A 46 -3.63 -4.18 1.49
CA VAL A 46 -2.73 -3.13 1.94
C VAL A 46 -1.68 -2.87 0.87
N LEU A 47 -1.53 -1.61 0.50
CA LEU A 47 -0.47 -1.18 -0.40
C LEU A 47 0.53 -0.37 0.41
N CYS A 48 1.76 -0.85 0.49
CA CYS A 48 2.78 -0.16 1.29
C CYS A 48 4.14 -0.34 0.63
N PRO A 49 5.12 0.49 1.00
CA PRO A 49 6.46 0.31 0.46
C PRO A 49 7.06 -1.02 0.89
N ALA A 50 7.70 -1.71 -0.04
CA ALA A 50 8.31 -2.99 0.26
C ALA A 50 9.38 -2.87 1.33
N ARG A 51 10.02 -1.70 1.43
CA ARG A 51 11.08 -1.52 2.42
C ARG A 51 10.59 -1.59 3.86
N TRP A 52 9.28 -1.49 4.07
CA TRP A 52 8.70 -1.68 5.39
C TRP A 52 8.91 -3.10 5.89
N PHE A 53 9.06 -4.03 4.96
CA PHE A 53 9.24 -5.45 5.27
C PHE A 53 10.64 -5.87 4.86
N GLU A 54 11.63 -5.11 5.28
CA GLU A 54 13.00 -5.37 4.87
C GLU A 54 13.42 -6.80 5.19
N GLY A 55 14.03 -7.40 4.18
CA GLY A 55 14.49 -8.76 4.30
C GLY A 55 14.92 -9.26 2.94
N PRO A 56 15.90 -10.16 2.90
CA PRO A 56 16.41 -10.65 1.62
C PRO A 56 15.36 -11.35 0.80
N GLU A 57 14.33 -11.88 1.43
CA GLU A 57 13.29 -12.60 0.71
C GLU A 57 12.54 -11.72 -0.27
N LEU A 58 12.39 -10.45 0.08
CA LEU A 58 11.61 -9.55 -0.76
C LEU A 58 12.30 -9.19 -2.06
N THR A 59 13.60 -9.39 -2.12
CA THR A 59 14.36 -9.03 -3.32
C THR A 59 14.60 -10.20 -4.25
N GLN A 60 14.07 -11.35 -3.93
CA GLN A 60 14.30 -12.56 -4.70
C GLN A 60 13.12 -12.99 -5.56
N LEU A 61 12.21 -12.13 -5.81
CA LEU A 61 11.02 -12.43 -6.60
C LEU A 61 11.31 -12.63 -8.08
#